data_81d394a3dc24207931ce18e0fe306031
#
_entry.id   81d394a3dc24207931ce18e0fe306031
#
_cell.length_a   1.000
_cell.length_b   1.000
_cell.length_c   1.000
_cell.angle_alpha   90.00
_cell.angle_beta   90.00
_cell.angle_gamma   90.00
#
_symmetry.space_group_name_H-M   'P 1'
#
loop_
_entity.id
_entity.type
_entity.pdbx_description
1 polymer ?
#
loop_
_entity_poly.entity_id
_entity_poly.type
_entity_poly.pdbx_seq_one_letter_code
_entity_poly.pdbx_strand_id
1 'polypeptide(L)'
;PEPEFVPMDPESGKPGMLTSPGQPWLGDAAVMRFTEDKLSWYRYDRPLFPGETPMALAVSVADWSSGTWRPDGWREPKAKQFPNVELGVRLARPPKGPWIGFRNRQHWRQNGLATCETELFDQQGPFGAASQSILLTPID
;
A
#
# COMPACT_ATOMS: atom_id res chain seq x y z
N PRO A 1 4.00 26.56 -13.89
CA PRO A 1 2.67 26.11 -13.49
C PRO A 1 2.77 24.69 -12.98
N GLU A 2 2.14 24.43 -11.84
CA GLU A 2 1.97 23.05 -11.38
C GLU A 2 1.15 22.27 -12.41
N PRO A 3 1.50 21.02 -12.71
CA PRO A 3 0.70 20.23 -13.64
C PRO A 3 -0.72 20.08 -13.07
N GLU A 4 -1.72 20.42 -13.90
CA GLU A 4 -3.11 20.21 -13.55
C GLU A 4 -3.36 18.71 -13.42
N PHE A 5 -3.67 18.28 -12.21
CA PHE A 5 -3.89 16.87 -11.92
C PHE A 5 -5.38 16.54 -12.09
N VAL A 6 -5.68 15.56 -12.93
CA VAL A 6 -7.04 15.06 -13.11
C VAL A 6 -7.42 14.25 -11.87
N PRO A 7 -8.53 14.55 -11.18
CA PRO A 7 -8.98 13.77 -10.04
C PRO A 7 -9.13 12.29 -10.39
N MET A 8 -8.64 11.43 -9.50
CA MET A 8 -8.71 9.99 -9.66
C MET A 8 -9.98 9.43 -9.03
N ASP A 9 -10.57 8.42 -9.67
CA ASP A 9 -11.76 7.73 -9.17
C ASP A 9 -11.43 6.29 -8.77
N PRO A 10 -11.13 6.03 -7.48
CA PRO A 10 -10.88 4.68 -7.00
C PRO A 10 -12.05 3.72 -7.17
N GLU A 11 -13.28 4.21 -7.14
CA GLU A 11 -14.48 3.36 -7.25
C GLU A 11 -14.64 2.74 -8.65
N SER A 12 -14.01 3.32 -9.67
CA SER A 12 -13.95 2.72 -11.01
C SER A 12 -13.04 1.48 -11.07
N GLY A 13 -12.22 1.26 -10.06
CA GLY A 13 -11.26 0.16 -10.00
C GLY A 13 -11.92 -1.20 -9.71
N LYS A 14 -11.22 -2.26 -10.11
CA LYS A 14 -11.63 -3.64 -9.79
C LYS A 14 -11.49 -3.90 -8.29
N PRO A 15 -12.45 -4.62 -7.68
CA PRO A 15 -12.29 -5.05 -6.29
C PRO A 15 -11.02 -5.86 -6.09
N GLY A 16 -10.29 -5.53 -5.03
CA GLY A 16 -9.19 -6.31 -4.52
C GLY A 16 -9.57 -6.97 -3.19
N MET A 17 -8.83 -7.98 -2.81
CA MET A 17 -9.03 -8.66 -1.54
C MET A 17 -7.69 -9.06 -0.95
N LEU A 18 -7.43 -8.60 0.28
CA LEU A 18 -6.38 -9.14 1.11
C LEU A 18 -7.05 -10.14 2.04
N THR A 19 -6.83 -11.43 1.83
CA THR A 19 -7.40 -12.47 2.68
C THR A 19 -6.30 -13.17 3.47
N SER A 20 -6.54 -13.32 4.76
CA SER A 20 -5.84 -14.31 5.58
C SER A 20 -6.86 -15.37 5.97
N PRO A 21 -6.83 -16.57 5.37
CA PRO A 21 -7.81 -17.59 5.66
C PRO A 21 -7.81 -17.97 7.15
N GLY A 22 -8.98 -17.86 7.77
CA GLY A 22 -9.24 -18.44 9.09
C GLY A 22 -9.03 -17.55 10.31
N GLN A 23 -8.58 -16.30 10.15
CA GLN A 23 -8.48 -15.35 11.27
C GLN A 23 -8.91 -13.94 10.86
N PRO A 24 -9.71 -13.22 11.68
CA PRO A 24 -9.99 -11.80 11.46
C PRO A 24 -8.69 -10.99 11.51
N TRP A 25 -8.50 -10.11 10.56
CA TRP A 25 -7.35 -9.23 10.53
C TRP A 25 -7.71 -7.85 9.97
N LEU A 26 -6.77 -6.90 10.05
CA LEU A 26 -7.01 -5.52 9.62
C LEU A 26 -7.50 -5.40 8.17
N GLY A 27 -7.07 -6.31 7.29
CA GLY A 27 -7.51 -6.36 5.90
C GLY A 27 -9.01 -6.55 5.71
N ASP A 28 -9.70 -7.17 6.66
CA ASP A 28 -11.16 -7.37 6.60
C ASP A 28 -11.94 -6.06 6.79
N ALA A 29 -11.30 -5.03 7.33
CA ALA A 29 -11.87 -3.69 7.50
C ALA A 29 -11.50 -2.73 6.37
N ALA A 30 -10.70 -3.18 5.40
CA ALA A 30 -10.22 -2.37 4.29
C ALA A 30 -10.99 -2.68 3.00
N VAL A 31 -11.44 -1.64 2.33
CA VAL A 31 -11.90 -1.72 0.95
C VAL A 31 -10.71 -1.49 0.04
N MET A 32 -10.47 -2.42 -0.89
CA MET A 32 -9.40 -2.32 -1.87
C MET A 32 -9.96 -2.15 -3.27
N ARG A 33 -9.27 -1.35 -4.09
CA ARG A 33 -9.53 -1.21 -5.52
C ARG A 33 -8.21 -1.16 -6.29
N PHE A 34 -8.20 -1.76 -7.47
CA PHE A 34 -7.08 -1.71 -8.42
C PHE A 34 -7.55 -1.00 -9.68
N THR A 35 -6.92 0.11 -10.02
CA THR A 35 -7.24 0.88 -11.21
C THR A 35 -6.29 0.54 -12.37
N GLU A 36 -6.70 0.87 -13.61
CA GLU A 36 -5.93 0.52 -14.82
C GLU A 36 -4.56 1.21 -14.89
N ASP A 37 -4.41 2.34 -14.22
CA ASP A 37 -3.13 3.05 -14.07
C ASP A 37 -2.17 2.41 -13.07
N LYS A 38 -2.47 1.17 -12.64
CA LYS A 38 -1.67 0.35 -11.70
C LYS A 38 -1.57 0.93 -10.29
N LEU A 39 -2.56 1.71 -9.89
CA LEU A 39 -2.70 2.12 -8.50
C LEU A 39 -3.49 1.09 -7.69
N SER A 40 -3.02 0.85 -6.50
CA SER A 40 -3.72 0.09 -5.46
C SER A 40 -4.30 1.09 -4.48
N TRP A 41 -5.61 1.12 -4.35
CA TRP A 41 -6.34 2.04 -3.51
C TRP A 41 -6.90 1.35 -2.29
N TYR A 42 -6.84 2.03 -1.14
CA TYR A 42 -7.32 1.56 0.15
C TYR A 42 -8.20 2.60 0.82
N ARG A 43 -9.24 2.13 1.44
CA ARG A 43 -10.11 2.88 2.34
C ARG A 43 -10.52 1.97 3.49
N TYR A 44 -10.47 2.46 4.71
CA TYR A 44 -11.03 1.74 5.84
C TYR A 44 -12.49 2.11 6.05
N ASP A 45 -13.33 1.12 6.35
CA ASP A 45 -14.75 1.31 6.62
C ASP A 45 -15.02 2.01 7.97
N ARG A 46 -14.00 2.00 8.84
CA ARG A 46 -14.02 2.64 10.15
C ARG A 46 -12.62 3.12 10.51
N PRO A 47 -12.50 4.12 11.38
CA PRO A 47 -11.20 4.58 11.87
C PRO A 47 -10.41 3.44 12.53
N LEU A 48 -9.10 3.41 12.33
CA LEU A 48 -8.19 2.46 12.98
C LEU A 48 -8.14 2.68 14.51
N PHE A 49 -8.32 3.92 14.93
CA PHE A 49 -8.37 4.32 16.33
C PHE A 49 -9.14 5.65 16.46
N PRO A 50 -9.67 5.97 17.67
CA PRO A 50 -10.32 7.25 17.91
C PRO A 50 -9.38 8.43 17.62
N GLY A 51 -9.82 9.40 16.83
CA GLY A 51 -9.02 10.56 16.47
C GLY A 51 -8.01 10.30 15.32
N GLU A 52 -8.22 9.24 14.53
CA GLU A 52 -7.40 8.98 13.33
C GLU A 52 -7.31 10.22 12.44
N THR A 53 -6.10 10.49 11.97
CA THR A 53 -5.84 11.56 11.02
C THR A 53 -5.59 10.99 9.62
N PRO A 54 -5.78 11.78 8.54
CA PRO A 54 -5.42 11.35 7.19
C PRO A 54 -3.94 10.91 7.06
N MET A 55 -3.07 11.49 7.86
CA MET A 55 -1.66 11.12 7.90
C MET A 55 -1.46 9.71 8.49
N ALA A 56 -2.17 9.38 9.57
CA ALA A 56 -2.12 8.04 10.16
C ALA A 56 -2.63 6.98 9.18
N LEU A 57 -3.71 7.28 8.44
CA LEU A 57 -4.22 6.45 7.38
C LEU A 57 -3.16 6.23 6.28
N ALA A 58 -2.51 7.31 5.84
CA ALA A 58 -1.48 7.21 4.80
C ALA A 58 -0.28 6.34 5.23
N VAL A 59 0.16 6.45 6.49
CA VAL A 59 1.24 5.62 7.03
C VAL A 59 0.82 4.15 7.09
N SER A 60 -0.40 3.86 7.55
CA SER A 60 -0.94 2.51 7.59
C SER A 60 -1.02 1.87 6.20
N VAL A 61 -1.47 2.63 5.20
CA VAL A 61 -1.52 2.14 3.81
C VAL A 61 -0.12 1.96 3.23
N ALA A 62 0.82 2.87 3.54
CA ALA A 62 2.20 2.75 3.11
C ALA A 62 2.87 1.47 3.63
N ASP A 63 2.55 1.06 4.85
CA ASP A 63 3.06 -0.20 5.44
C ASP A 63 2.66 -1.43 4.62
N TRP A 64 1.51 -1.41 3.97
CA TRP A 64 1.02 -2.51 3.15
C TRP A 64 1.57 -2.54 1.73
N SER A 65 2.21 -1.49 1.28
CA SER A 65 2.60 -1.33 -0.12
C SER A 65 3.55 -2.43 -0.60
N SER A 66 4.43 -2.93 0.26
CA SER A 66 5.35 -4.01 -0.08
C SER A 66 4.65 -5.36 -0.30
N GLY A 67 3.55 -5.61 0.40
CA GLY A 67 2.81 -6.88 0.33
C GLY A 67 2.00 -7.06 -0.95
N THR A 68 1.73 -5.99 -1.68
CA THR A 68 0.94 -6.05 -2.93
C THR A 68 1.79 -6.25 -4.17
N TRP A 69 3.10 -6.06 -4.05
CA TRP A 69 4.00 -6.29 -5.17
C TRP A 69 4.28 -7.78 -5.31
N ARG A 70 3.79 -8.35 -6.41
CA ARG A 70 4.10 -9.71 -6.83
C ARG A 70 4.67 -9.64 -8.23
N PRO A 71 5.96 -9.95 -8.43
CA PRO A 71 6.51 -10.06 -9.77
C PRO A 71 5.78 -11.15 -10.55
N ASP A 72 5.58 -10.93 -11.85
CA ASP A 72 5.09 -11.96 -12.74
C ASP A 72 5.97 -13.21 -12.60
N GLY A 73 5.33 -14.35 -12.30
CA GLY A 73 6.05 -15.62 -12.09
C GLY A 73 6.49 -15.92 -10.66
N TRP A 74 6.22 -15.04 -9.70
CA TRP A 74 6.53 -15.34 -8.29
C TRP A 74 5.48 -16.27 -7.66
N ARG A 75 5.59 -17.53 -8.00
CA ARG A 75 4.91 -18.64 -7.35
C ARG A 75 5.94 -19.48 -6.61
N GLU A 76 6.47 -18.98 -5.53
CA GLU A 76 7.21 -19.84 -4.63
C GLU A 76 6.24 -20.73 -3.85
N PRO A 77 6.49 -22.05 -3.81
CA PRO A 77 5.61 -23.01 -3.14
C PRO A 77 5.59 -22.85 -1.61
N LYS A 78 6.47 -22.05 -1.05
CA LYS A 78 6.52 -21.76 0.39
C LYS A 78 6.15 -20.31 0.62
N ALA A 79 5.07 -20.11 1.35
CA ALA A 79 4.74 -18.80 1.87
C ALA A 79 5.95 -18.24 2.63
N LYS A 80 6.25 -16.96 2.39
CA LYS A 80 7.30 -16.23 3.11
C LYS A 80 6.64 -15.12 3.91
N GLN A 81 7.14 -14.90 5.09
CA GLN A 81 6.80 -13.71 5.83
C GLN A 81 7.60 -12.52 5.27
N PHE A 82 6.97 -11.35 5.28
CA PHE A 82 7.55 -10.11 4.77
C PHE A 82 7.48 -9.01 5.84
N PRO A 83 8.05 -9.21 7.02
CA PRO A 83 8.02 -8.16 8.02
C PRO A 83 8.83 -6.95 7.53
N ASN A 84 8.22 -5.77 7.66
CA ASN A 84 8.93 -4.53 7.45
C ASN A 84 9.90 -4.31 8.62
N VAL A 85 11.16 -4.07 8.30
CA VAL A 85 12.21 -3.73 9.28
C VAL A 85 12.22 -2.23 9.49
N GLU A 86 11.90 -1.49 8.44
CA GLU A 86 11.86 -0.04 8.41
C GLU A 86 10.78 0.43 7.45
N LEU A 87 10.12 1.52 7.81
CA LEU A 87 9.21 2.26 6.97
C LEU A 87 9.53 3.76 7.06
N GLY A 88 10.01 4.34 5.97
CA GLY A 88 10.17 5.78 5.81
C GLY A 88 9.03 6.36 4.99
N VAL A 89 8.36 7.41 5.49
CA VAL A 89 7.29 8.11 4.76
C VAL A 89 7.66 9.59 4.65
N ARG A 90 7.61 10.11 3.44
CA ARG A 90 7.88 11.52 3.13
C ARG A 90 6.67 12.13 2.45
N LEU A 91 6.12 13.18 3.02
CA LEU A 91 4.92 13.84 2.56
C LEU A 91 5.23 15.25 2.04
N ALA A 92 4.82 15.55 0.84
CA ALA A 92 4.88 16.90 0.26
C ALA A 92 3.69 17.76 0.70
N ARG A 93 2.57 17.13 1.01
CA ARG A 93 1.36 17.74 1.56
C ARG A 93 0.58 16.73 2.40
N PRO A 94 -0.33 17.14 3.28
CA PRO A 94 -1.26 16.23 3.92
C PRO A 94 -2.17 15.55 2.88
N PRO A 95 -2.45 14.25 3.04
CA PRO A 95 -3.42 13.56 2.19
C PRO A 95 -4.84 14.06 2.45
N LYS A 96 -5.71 13.97 1.44
CA LYS A 96 -7.10 14.41 1.50
C LYS A 96 -8.05 13.29 1.09
N GLY A 97 -9.15 13.20 1.81
CA GLY A 97 -10.19 12.22 1.54
C GLY A 97 -9.93 10.84 2.15
N PRO A 98 -10.89 9.92 1.99
CA PRO A 98 -10.86 8.62 2.62
C PRO A 98 -10.02 7.59 1.86
N TRP A 99 -9.68 7.84 0.61
CA TRP A 99 -8.92 6.94 -0.23
C TRP A 99 -7.44 7.30 -0.27
N ILE A 100 -6.60 6.33 0.04
CA ILE A 100 -5.16 6.40 -0.15
C ILE A 100 -4.76 5.35 -1.18
N GLY A 101 -4.09 5.82 -2.22
CA GLY A 101 -3.54 4.98 -3.27
C GLY A 101 -2.03 4.89 -3.18
N PHE A 102 -1.49 3.82 -3.71
CA PHE A 102 -0.06 3.71 -3.90
C PHE A 102 0.31 2.97 -5.19
N ARG A 103 1.50 3.25 -5.67
CA ARG A 103 2.11 2.57 -6.81
C ARG A 103 3.57 2.27 -6.48
N ASN A 104 3.93 0.98 -6.52
CA ASN A 104 5.32 0.56 -6.33
C ASN A 104 6.15 0.93 -7.56
N ARG A 105 7.26 1.62 -7.35
CA ARG A 105 8.18 2.05 -8.40
C ARG A 105 9.35 1.09 -8.57
N GLN A 106 9.91 0.63 -7.45
CA GLN A 106 11.05 -0.26 -7.44
C GLN A 106 10.91 -1.28 -6.33
N HIS A 107 11.38 -2.47 -6.61
CA HIS A 107 11.44 -3.54 -5.64
C HIS A 107 12.66 -4.40 -5.91
N TRP A 108 13.57 -4.46 -4.97
CA TRP A 108 14.82 -5.19 -5.04
C TRP A 108 14.86 -6.28 -3.99
N ARG A 109 15.34 -7.47 -4.38
CA ARG A 109 15.47 -8.61 -3.47
C ARG A 109 16.79 -9.29 -3.69
N GLN A 110 17.50 -9.56 -2.61
CA GLN A 110 18.71 -10.36 -2.62
C GLN A 110 19.00 -10.94 -1.25
N ASN A 111 19.34 -12.24 -1.19
CA ASN A 111 19.82 -12.90 0.04
C ASN A 111 18.90 -12.71 1.26
N GLY A 112 17.59 -12.84 1.09
CA GLY A 112 16.64 -12.71 2.19
C GLY A 112 16.31 -11.28 2.60
N LEU A 113 16.78 -10.29 1.88
CA LEU A 113 16.45 -8.87 2.06
C LEU A 113 15.71 -8.32 0.85
N ALA A 114 14.84 -7.36 1.07
CA ALA A 114 14.19 -6.62 0.00
C ALA A 114 14.03 -5.15 0.37
N THR A 115 13.93 -4.30 -0.65
CA THR A 115 13.54 -2.90 -0.51
C THR A 115 12.39 -2.61 -1.46
N CYS A 116 11.50 -1.71 -1.06
CA CYS A 116 10.37 -1.26 -1.88
C CYS A 116 10.30 0.26 -1.86
N GLU A 117 10.22 0.87 -3.04
CA GLU A 117 9.98 2.30 -3.21
C GLU A 117 8.58 2.51 -3.78
N THR A 118 7.81 3.38 -3.15
CA THR A 118 6.38 3.54 -3.39
C THR A 118 6.00 5.02 -3.51
N GLU A 119 5.21 5.36 -4.51
CA GLU A 119 4.51 6.64 -4.57
C GLU A 119 3.16 6.57 -3.87
N LEU A 120 2.79 7.63 -3.17
CA LEU A 120 1.54 7.75 -2.44
C LEU A 120 0.61 8.77 -3.09
N PHE A 121 -0.65 8.41 -3.23
CA PHE A 121 -1.69 9.18 -3.90
C PHE A 121 -2.93 9.32 -3.02
N ASP A 122 -3.60 10.44 -3.16
CA ASP A 122 -5.02 10.59 -2.84
C ASP A 122 -5.80 10.90 -4.12
N GLN A 123 -7.11 11.10 -4.03
CA GLN A 123 -7.95 11.38 -5.21
C GLN A 123 -7.58 12.69 -5.94
N GLN A 124 -6.81 13.56 -5.32
CA GLN A 124 -6.32 14.81 -5.91
C GLN A 124 -4.92 14.68 -6.51
N GLY A 125 -4.29 13.50 -6.41
CA GLY A 125 -2.99 13.24 -7.00
C GLY A 125 -1.91 12.79 -6.03
N PRO A 126 -0.63 12.81 -6.44
CA PRO A 126 0.47 12.41 -5.59
C PRO A 126 0.62 13.37 -4.41
N PHE A 127 0.88 12.81 -3.23
CA PHE A 127 1.12 13.60 -2.03
C PHE A 127 2.40 13.22 -1.29
N GLY A 128 3.04 12.11 -1.66
CA GLY A 128 4.23 11.67 -0.99
C GLY A 128 4.85 10.41 -1.57
N ALA A 129 5.81 9.89 -0.83
CA ALA A 129 6.49 8.64 -1.14
C ALA A 129 6.81 7.86 0.14
N ALA A 130 6.95 6.56 0.00
CA ALA A 130 7.39 5.68 1.06
C ALA A 130 8.54 4.79 0.59
N SER A 131 9.41 4.42 1.52
CA SER A 131 10.45 3.41 1.31
C SER A 131 10.40 2.39 2.43
N GLN A 132 10.65 1.13 2.11
CA GLN A 132 10.63 0.03 3.07
C GLN A 132 11.84 -0.86 2.91
N SER A 133 12.39 -1.30 4.03
CA SER A 133 13.31 -2.44 4.11
C SER A 133 12.53 -3.64 4.65
N ILE A 134 12.68 -4.78 4.01
CA ILE A 134 11.86 -5.96 4.25
C ILE A 134 12.78 -7.15 4.49
N LEU A 135 12.46 -7.95 5.49
CA LEU A 135 13.10 -9.24 5.73
C LEU A 135 12.25 -10.35 5.11
N LEU A 136 12.86 -11.15 4.24
CA LEU A 136 12.21 -12.30 3.61
C LEU A 136 12.56 -13.56 4.41
N THR A 137 11.63 -14.03 5.23
CA THR A 137 11.84 -15.23 6.04
C THR A 137 10.99 -16.40 5.52
N PRO A 138 11.54 -17.63 5.46
CA PRO A 138 10.73 -18.82 5.24
C PRO A 138 9.68 -18.95 6.36
N ILE A 139 8.50 -19.48 6.04
CA ILE A 139 7.56 -19.98 7.02
C ILE A 139 7.85 -21.48 7.15
N ASP A 140 8.24 -21.92 8.34
CA ASP A 140 8.43 -23.33 8.67
C ASP A 140 7.09 -24.07 8.76
#